data_e86521ec8671b82d4cbf705de1d2c132
#
_entry.id   e86521ec8671b82d4cbf705de1d2c132
#
_cell.length_a   1.000
_cell.length_b   1.000
_cell.length_c   1.000
_cell.angle_alpha   90.00
_cell.angle_beta   90.00
_cell.angle_gamma   90.00
#
_symmetry.space_group_name_H-M   'P 1'
#
loop_
_entity.id
_entity.type
_entity.pdbx_description
1 polymer ?
#
loop_
_entity_poly.entity_id
_entity_poly.type
_entity_poly.pdbx_seq_one_letter_code
_entity_poly.pdbx_strand_id
1 'polypeptide(L)'
;NQTAVDINVVQGERQFARDNKSLGQFRLDGIPPARRGVPQIEVTFDIDANGIVNVSAKDLGTGKEQHITITAGSNMSDEDIDKAVKEAAEYEAADKKRKEAIDAKNDAEAIITQTEQAMSEAGDKLAEGDKQAVQADIDALKATVSAIGANEPTEAQVEELKAGKEKLMNSAQQLFQKMYEQAQGAAGAQGAGPDMNAGGAAPHDDDVVDGDFTEV
;
A
#
# COMPACT_ATOMS: atom_id res chain seq x y z
N ASN A 1 -4.78 9.49 9.05
CA ASN A 1 -5.04 9.70 10.50
C ASN A 1 -6.41 9.12 10.90
N GLN A 2 -6.66 7.86 10.56
CA GLN A 2 -7.90 7.16 10.90
C GLN A 2 -7.75 6.56 12.31
N THR A 3 -8.76 6.77 13.17
CA THR A 3 -8.74 6.31 14.57
C THR A 3 -9.65 5.12 14.84
N ALA A 4 -10.37 4.65 13.82
CA ALA A 4 -11.27 3.51 13.90
C ALA A 4 -11.34 2.77 12.56
N VAL A 5 -11.65 1.47 12.60
CA VAL A 5 -11.88 0.62 11.43
C VAL A 5 -13.21 -0.08 11.57
N ASP A 6 -14.04 0.00 10.52
CA ASP A 6 -15.28 -0.78 10.43
C ASP A 6 -14.97 -2.12 9.75
N ILE A 7 -15.22 -3.22 10.44
CA ILE A 7 -15.03 -4.57 9.96
C ILE A 7 -16.39 -5.11 9.52
N ASN A 8 -16.50 -5.42 8.23
CA ASN A 8 -17.70 -6.01 7.64
C ASN A 8 -17.42 -7.46 7.26
N VAL A 9 -18.14 -8.37 7.89
CA VAL A 9 -17.99 -9.81 7.67
C VAL A 9 -19.01 -10.26 6.65
N VAL A 10 -18.55 -10.86 5.56
CA VAL A 10 -19.39 -11.29 4.45
C VAL A 10 -19.14 -12.75 4.09
N GLN A 11 -20.12 -13.38 3.45
CA GLN A 11 -20.05 -14.75 2.91
C GLN A 11 -20.38 -14.72 1.43
N GLY A 12 -19.52 -15.31 0.60
CA GLY A 12 -19.69 -15.43 -0.84
C GLY A 12 -18.38 -15.35 -1.60
N GLU A 13 -18.43 -15.50 -2.92
CA GLU A 13 -17.27 -15.56 -3.81
C GLU A 13 -17.15 -14.34 -4.75
N ARG A 14 -18.03 -13.34 -4.62
CA ARG A 14 -17.95 -12.10 -5.41
C ARG A 14 -16.80 -11.23 -4.93
N GLN A 15 -16.18 -10.49 -5.85
CA GLN A 15 -15.03 -9.62 -5.58
C GLN A 15 -15.36 -8.46 -4.64
N PHE A 16 -16.59 -7.99 -4.61
CA PHE A 16 -17.01 -6.84 -3.80
C PHE A 16 -17.87 -7.29 -2.62
N ALA A 17 -17.57 -6.77 -1.43
CA ALA A 17 -18.29 -7.10 -0.20
C ALA A 17 -19.80 -6.88 -0.29
N ARG A 18 -20.24 -5.83 -1.03
CA ARG A 18 -21.66 -5.50 -1.23
C ARG A 18 -22.43 -6.53 -2.05
N ASP A 19 -21.74 -7.32 -2.86
CA ASP A 19 -22.31 -8.32 -3.75
C ASP A 19 -22.32 -9.72 -3.08
N ASN A 20 -21.86 -9.79 -1.83
CA ASN A 20 -21.89 -10.97 -0.98
C ASN A 20 -22.90 -10.82 0.16
N LYS A 21 -23.27 -11.92 0.79
CA LYS A 21 -24.16 -11.89 1.95
C LYS A 21 -23.44 -11.32 3.16
N SER A 22 -23.96 -10.22 3.72
CA SER A 22 -23.45 -9.69 4.98
C SER A 22 -23.85 -10.58 6.14
N LEU A 23 -22.86 -11.02 6.93
CA LEU A 23 -23.06 -11.82 8.14
C LEU A 23 -23.06 -10.95 9.40
N GLY A 24 -22.33 -9.85 9.40
CA GLY A 24 -22.26 -8.93 10.51
C GLY A 24 -21.25 -7.82 10.28
N GLN A 25 -21.36 -6.79 11.11
CA GLN A 25 -20.45 -5.65 11.10
C GLN A 25 -20.11 -5.23 12.53
N PHE A 26 -18.87 -4.87 12.77
CA PHE A 26 -18.43 -4.31 14.04
C PHE A 26 -17.30 -3.30 13.82
N ARG A 27 -17.02 -2.52 14.85
CA ARG A 27 -16.06 -1.41 14.77
C ARG A 27 -14.95 -1.59 15.79
N LEU A 28 -13.73 -1.44 15.35
CA LEU A 28 -12.54 -1.36 16.19
C LEU A 28 -12.13 0.11 16.34
N ASP A 29 -12.31 0.65 17.54
CA ASP A 29 -12.01 2.03 17.88
C ASP A 29 -10.70 2.16 18.65
N GLY A 30 -10.16 3.40 18.66
CA GLY A 30 -9.01 3.77 19.48
C GLY A 30 -7.68 3.32 18.92
N ILE A 31 -7.60 3.21 17.61
CA ILE A 31 -6.35 3.09 16.87
C ILE A 31 -5.63 4.44 16.92
N PRO A 32 -4.33 4.50 17.25
CA PRO A 32 -3.59 5.75 17.25
C PRO A 32 -3.55 6.37 15.85
N PRO A 33 -3.70 7.69 15.72
CA PRO A 33 -3.54 8.36 14.44
C PRO A 33 -2.13 8.10 13.90
N ALA A 34 -2.05 7.46 12.74
CA ALA A 34 -0.79 7.15 12.09
C ALA A 34 -0.88 7.35 10.57
N ARG A 35 0.27 7.35 9.89
CA ARG A 35 0.33 7.38 8.44
C ARG A 35 -0.28 6.11 7.84
N ARG A 36 -0.74 6.19 6.59
CA ARG A 36 -1.24 5.04 5.84
C ARG A 36 -0.21 3.91 5.84
N GLY A 37 -0.65 2.68 6.14
CA GLY A 37 0.18 1.48 6.17
C GLY A 37 0.92 1.21 7.48
N VAL A 38 0.89 2.12 8.46
CA VAL A 38 1.50 1.91 9.78
C VAL A 38 0.64 1.05 10.69
N PRO A 39 -0.68 1.31 10.85
CA PRO A 39 -1.54 0.46 11.66
C PRO A 39 -1.69 -0.92 11.02
N GLN A 40 -1.52 -1.96 11.83
CA GLN A 40 -1.69 -3.36 11.43
C GLN A 40 -2.82 -3.96 12.24
N ILE A 41 -3.87 -4.38 11.55
CA ILE A 41 -5.03 -5.02 12.15
C ILE A 41 -5.03 -6.49 11.79
N GLU A 42 -4.96 -7.34 12.79
CA GLU A 42 -5.11 -8.79 12.66
C GLU A 42 -6.59 -9.14 12.79
N VAL A 43 -7.12 -9.87 11.82
CA VAL A 43 -8.50 -10.39 11.87
C VAL A 43 -8.46 -11.91 11.95
N THR A 44 -9.04 -12.46 13.00
CA THR A 44 -9.07 -13.91 13.25
C THR A 44 -10.50 -14.42 13.10
N PHE A 45 -10.64 -15.52 12.37
CA PHE A 45 -11.90 -16.26 12.23
C PHE A 45 -11.78 -17.58 12.96
N ASP A 46 -12.73 -17.86 13.84
CA ASP A 46 -12.86 -19.13 14.55
C ASP A 46 -14.26 -19.69 14.32
N ILE A 47 -14.34 -20.87 13.73
CA ILE A 47 -15.61 -21.52 13.36
C ILE A 47 -15.75 -22.80 14.18
N ASP A 48 -16.77 -22.86 15.02
CA ASP A 48 -17.04 -24.04 15.82
C ASP A 48 -17.75 -25.17 15.03
N ALA A 49 -17.87 -26.34 15.64
CA ALA A 49 -18.53 -27.51 15.05
C ALA A 49 -20.05 -27.30 14.75
N ASN A 50 -20.65 -26.27 15.32
CA ASN A 50 -22.06 -25.90 15.12
C ASN A 50 -22.24 -24.84 14.05
N GLY A 51 -21.13 -24.39 13.42
CA GLY A 51 -21.14 -23.33 12.40
C GLY A 51 -21.29 -21.93 12.97
N ILE A 52 -21.02 -21.74 14.27
CA ILE A 52 -20.93 -20.39 14.86
C ILE A 52 -19.57 -19.83 14.51
N VAL A 53 -19.55 -18.62 13.93
CA VAL A 53 -18.34 -17.93 13.52
C VAL A 53 -18.05 -16.82 14.52
N ASN A 54 -16.91 -16.91 15.21
CA ASN A 54 -16.37 -15.83 16.01
C ASN A 54 -15.32 -15.08 15.20
N VAL A 55 -15.53 -13.79 15.03
CA VAL A 55 -14.57 -12.93 14.31
C VAL A 55 -14.04 -11.91 15.29
N SER A 56 -12.74 -11.88 15.48
CA SER A 56 -12.05 -10.86 16.28
C SER A 56 -11.14 -10.02 15.41
N ALA A 57 -11.03 -8.74 15.75
CA ALA A 57 -10.11 -7.80 15.12
C ALA A 57 -9.26 -7.13 16.19
N LYS A 58 -7.94 -7.20 16.03
CA LYS A 58 -6.95 -6.71 16.99
C LYS A 58 -5.97 -5.76 16.32
N ASP A 59 -5.81 -4.57 16.88
CA ASP A 59 -4.71 -3.68 16.52
C ASP A 59 -3.42 -4.17 17.18
N LEU A 60 -2.45 -4.58 16.36
CA LEU A 60 -1.16 -5.11 16.84
C LEU A 60 -0.30 -4.05 17.53
N GLY A 61 -0.50 -2.77 17.23
CA GLY A 61 0.24 -1.68 17.85
C GLY A 61 -0.20 -1.37 19.27
N THR A 62 -1.51 -1.43 19.55
CA THR A 62 -2.09 -1.09 20.87
C THR A 62 -2.57 -2.29 21.66
N GLY A 63 -2.74 -3.44 21.00
CA GLY A 63 -3.34 -4.63 21.58
C GLY A 63 -4.86 -4.54 21.79
N LYS A 64 -5.51 -3.46 21.33
CA LYS A 64 -6.97 -3.32 21.40
C LYS A 64 -7.64 -4.31 20.49
N GLU A 65 -8.71 -4.92 20.97
CA GLU A 65 -9.44 -5.98 20.28
C GLU A 65 -10.94 -5.76 20.42
N GLN A 66 -11.66 -6.12 19.36
CA GLN A 66 -13.12 -6.21 19.31
C GLN A 66 -13.50 -7.50 18.61
N HIS A 67 -14.68 -8.02 18.93
CA HIS A 67 -15.16 -9.25 18.34
C HIS A 67 -16.66 -9.21 18.08
N ILE A 68 -17.10 -10.08 17.17
CA ILE A 68 -18.50 -10.38 16.92
C ILE A 68 -18.69 -11.90 16.85
N THR A 69 -19.82 -12.37 17.37
CA THR A 69 -20.25 -13.78 17.24
C THR A 69 -21.42 -13.85 16.26
N ILE A 70 -21.26 -14.62 15.20
CA ILE A 70 -22.25 -14.82 14.14
C ILE A 70 -22.83 -16.22 14.31
N THR A 71 -24.12 -16.29 14.59
CA THR A 71 -24.81 -17.55 14.82
C THR A 71 -25.10 -18.29 13.51
N ALA A 72 -25.20 -19.63 13.57
CA ALA A 72 -25.47 -20.48 12.40
C ALA A 72 -26.75 -20.11 11.62
N GLY A 73 -27.74 -19.50 12.27
CA GLY A 73 -28.97 -19.02 11.59
C GLY A 73 -28.76 -17.85 10.62
N SER A 74 -27.58 -17.20 10.64
CA SER A 74 -27.19 -16.14 9.70
C SER A 74 -26.52 -16.68 8.44
N ASN A 75 -26.14 -17.96 8.41
CA ASN A 75 -25.46 -18.59 7.28
C ASN A 75 -26.40 -18.78 6.08
N MET A 76 -25.81 -18.96 4.90
CA MET A 76 -26.55 -19.31 3.70
C MET A 76 -27.02 -20.76 3.76
N SER A 77 -28.21 -21.04 3.17
CA SER A 77 -28.63 -22.42 2.89
C SER A 77 -27.79 -23.02 1.77
N ASP A 78 -27.75 -24.35 1.65
CA ASP A 78 -27.02 -25.03 0.58
C ASP A 78 -27.48 -24.58 -0.81
N GLU A 79 -28.79 -24.36 -0.99
CA GLU A 79 -29.37 -23.84 -2.24
C GLU A 79 -28.88 -22.39 -2.54
N ASP A 80 -28.80 -21.54 -1.52
CA ASP A 80 -28.29 -20.18 -1.66
C ASP A 80 -26.80 -20.16 -1.96
N ILE A 81 -26.04 -21.10 -1.39
CA ILE A 81 -24.60 -21.27 -1.68
C ILE A 81 -24.41 -21.64 -3.16
N ASP A 82 -25.12 -22.66 -3.65
CA ASP A 82 -25.08 -23.09 -5.05
C ASP A 82 -25.42 -21.96 -6.03
N LYS A 83 -26.42 -21.17 -5.66
CA LYS A 83 -26.83 -20.00 -6.43
C LYS A 83 -25.75 -18.93 -6.43
N ALA A 84 -25.18 -18.60 -5.27
CA ALA A 84 -24.12 -17.60 -5.14
C ALA A 84 -22.86 -17.99 -5.90
N VAL A 85 -22.48 -19.27 -5.91
CA VAL A 85 -21.33 -19.79 -6.69
C VAL A 85 -21.59 -19.65 -8.19
N LYS A 86 -22.80 -19.96 -8.68
CA LYS A 86 -23.15 -19.78 -10.11
C LYS A 86 -23.14 -18.31 -10.50
N GLU A 87 -23.74 -17.44 -9.69
CA GLU A 87 -23.72 -16.00 -9.92
C GLU A 87 -22.29 -15.43 -9.91
N ALA A 88 -21.43 -15.89 -8.98
CA ALA A 88 -20.03 -15.47 -8.95
C ALA A 88 -19.30 -15.84 -10.24
N ALA A 89 -19.50 -17.04 -10.77
CA ALA A 89 -18.91 -17.47 -12.04
C ALA A 89 -19.43 -16.67 -13.25
N GLU A 90 -20.72 -16.33 -13.25
CA GLU A 90 -21.34 -15.53 -14.33
C GLU A 90 -20.77 -14.10 -14.37
N TYR A 91 -20.55 -13.50 -13.19
CA TYR A 91 -20.08 -12.12 -13.08
C TYR A 91 -18.56 -11.96 -12.95
N GLU A 92 -17.80 -13.05 -12.90
CA GLU A 92 -16.35 -13.05 -12.65
C GLU A 92 -15.58 -12.06 -13.55
N ALA A 93 -15.84 -12.09 -14.85
CA ALA A 93 -15.14 -11.22 -15.80
C ALA A 93 -15.50 -9.73 -15.60
N ALA A 94 -16.75 -9.44 -15.30
CA ALA A 94 -17.22 -8.07 -15.03
C ALA A 94 -16.64 -7.55 -13.70
N ASP A 95 -16.67 -8.36 -12.66
CA ASP A 95 -16.13 -8.02 -11.35
C ASP A 95 -14.62 -7.80 -11.40
N LYS A 96 -13.90 -8.62 -12.18
CA LYS A 96 -12.47 -8.45 -12.38
C LYS A 96 -12.13 -7.11 -13.03
N LYS A 97 -12.82 -6.77 -14.12
CA LYS A 97 -12.63 -5.46 -14.78
C LYS A 97 -12.92 -4.29 -13.84
N ARG A 98 -13.98 -4.40 -13.07
CA ARG A 98 -14.37 -3.38 -12.09
C ARG A 98 -13.35 -3.23 -10.98
N LYS A 99 -12.83 -4.36 -10.48
CA LYS A 99 -11.75 -4.36 -9.49
C LYS A 99 -10.50 -3.70 -10.05
N GLU A 100 -10.06 -4.07 -11.26
CA GLU A 100 -8.90 -3.45 -11.92
C GLU A 100 -9.06 -1.93 -12.07
N ALA A 101 -10.28 -1.45 -12.35
CA ALA A 101 -10.56 -0.02 -12.44
C ALA A 101 -10.41 0.70 -11.09
N ILE A 102 -10.95 0.11 -10.02
CA ILE A 102 -10.83 0.66 -8.67
C ILE A 102 -9.38 0.60 -8.18
N ASP A 103 -8.69 -0.50 -8.43
CA ASP A 103 -7.27 -0.66 -8.05
C ASP A 103 -6.40 0.37 -8.77
N ALA A 104 -6.62 0.62 -10.06
CA ALA A 104 -5.91 1.64 -10.82
C ALA A 104 -6.08 3.04 -10.21
N LYS A 105 -7.28 3.38 -9.73
CA LYS A 105 -7.54 4.64 -9.05
C LYS A 105 -6.82 4.71 -7.70
N ASN A 106 -6.93 3.66 -6.88
CA ASN A 106 -6.28 3.59 -5.58
C ASN A 106 -4.75 3.68 -5.69
N ASP A 107 -4.19 3.02 -6.69
CA ASP A 107 -2.76 3.07 -7.01
C ASP A 107 -2.32 4.49 -7.40
N ALA A 108 -3.13 5.18 -8.23
CA ALA A 108 -2.86 6.57 -8.60
C ALA A 108 -2.88 7.50 -7.38
N GLU A 109 -3.86 7.35 -6.49
CA GLU A 109 -3.91 8.11 -5.23
C GLU A 109 -2.72 7.80 -4.31
N ALA A 110 -2.30 6.53 -4.26
CA ALA A 110 -1.16 6.12 -3.45
C ALA A 110 0.15 6.72 -3.95
N ILE A 111 0.42 6.66 -5.27
CA ILE A 111 1.66 7.20 -5.84
C ILE A 111 1.71 8.73 -5.74
N ILE A 112 0.59 9.42 -5.91
CA ILE A 112 0.50 10.86 -5.66
C ILE A 112 0.96 11.18 -4.24
N THR A 113 0.35 10.53 -3.23
CA THR A 113 0.65 10.78 -1.83
C THR A 113 2.10 10.47 -1.47
N GLN A 114 2.63 9.36 -1.99
CA GLN A 114 4.02 8.94 -1.76
C GLN A 114 5.00 9.93 -2.40
N THR A 115 4.72 10.39 -3.62
CA THR A 115 5.60 11.34 -4.32
C THR A 115 5.58 12.71 -3.66
N GLU A 116 4.41 13.22 -3.26
CA GLU A 116 4.31 14.49 -2.51
C GLU A 116 5.07 14.43 -1.19
N GLN A 117 4.95 13.32 -0.46
CA GLN A 117 5.68 13.11 0.78
C GLN A 117 7.19 13.10 0.54
N ALA A 118 7.66 12.33 -0.46
CA ALA A 118 9.07 12.23 -0.79
C ALA A 118 9.64 13.60 -1.24
N MET A 119 8.89 14.39 -2.01
CA MET A 119 9.27 15.76 -2.38
C MET A 119 9.36 16.68 -1.16
N SER A 120 8.41 16.57 -0.23
CA SER A 120 8.42 17.34 1.01
C SER A 120 9.62 17.00 1.91
N GLU A 121 9.96 15.72 2.02
CA GLU A 121 11.11 15.25 2.82
C GLU A 121 12.46 15.65 2.19
N ALA A 122 12.54 15.65 0.87
CA ALA A 122 13.72 16.07 0.14
C ALA A 122 13.95 17.60 0.21
N GLY A 123 12.89 18.38 0.33
CA GLY A 123 12.94 19.82 0.58
C GLY A 123 13.82 20.60 -0.41
N ASP A 124 14.76 21.39 0.13
CA ASP A 124 15.63 22.27 -0.67
C ASP A 124 16.76 21.53 -1.41
N LYS A 125 16.88 20.22 -1.24
CA LYS A 125 17.87 19.41 -1.97
C LYS A 125 17.49 19.17 -3.42
N LEU A 126 16.25 19.47 -3.80
CA LEU A 126 15.74 19.31 -5.15
C LEU A 126 15.88 20.61 -5.95
N ALA A 127 16.32 20.50 -7.20
CA ALA A 127 16.33 21.64 -8.11
C ALA A 127 14.90 22.09 -8.43
N GLU A 128 14.66 23.40 -8.45
CA GLU A 128 13.32 23.98 -8.59
C GLU A 128 12.62 23.58 -9.90
N GLY A 129 13.37 23.52 -11.02
CA GLY A 129 12.81 23.08 -12.30
C GLY A 129 12.36 21.62 -12.31
N ASP A 130 13.09 20.74 -11.62
CA ASP A 130 12.73 19.33 -11.50
C ASP A 130 11.53 19.13 -10.57
N LYS A 131 11.43 19.92 -9.48
CA LYS A 131 10.24 19.95 -8.61
C LYS A 131 8.99 20.33 -9.40
N GLN A 132 9.08 21.39 -10.23
CA GLN A 132 7.95 21.86 -11.03
C GLN A 132 7.49 20.80 -12.04
N ALA A 133 8.40 20.04 -12.64
CA ALA A 133 8.04 18.97 -13.57
C ALA A 133 7.26 17.84 -12.88
N VAL A 134 7.74 17.37 -11.72
CA VAL A 134 7.06 16.33 -10.94
C VAL A 134 5.73 16.86 -10.40
N GLN A 135 5.67 18.12 -9.95
CA GLN A 135 4.43 18.73 -9.46
C GLN A 135 3.37 18.82 -10.57
N ALA A 136 3.75 19.15 -11.80
CA ALA A 136 2.83 19.16 -12.93
C ALA A 136 2.24 17.77 -13.23
N ASP A 137 3.04 16.71 -13.10
CA ASP A 137 2.56 15.33 -13.27
C ASP A 137 1.64 14.90 -12.13
N ILE A 138 1.94 15.29 -10.89
CA ILE A 138 1.06 15.11 -9.73
C ILE A 138 -0.29 15.79 -9.97
N ASP A 139 -0.27 17.06 -10.39
CA ASP A 139 -1.49 17.86 -10.59
C ASP A 139 -2.34 17.28 -11.72
N ALA A 140 -1.73 16.83 -12.81
CA ALA A 140 -2.42 16.16 -13.90
C ALA A 140 -3.10 14.87 -13.43
N LEU A 141 -2.39 14.01 -12.71
CA LEU A 141 -2.95 12.76 -12.21
C LEU A 141 -4.05 12.99 -11.16
N LYS A 142 -3.90 14.00 -10.29
CA LYS A 142 -4.94 14.45 -9.35
C LYS A 142 -6.19 14.94 -10.06
N ALA A 143 -6.03 15.65 -11.17
CA ALA A 143 -7.17 16.11 -11.96
C ALA A 143 -7.99 14.91 -12.51
N THR A 144 -7.33 13.88 -13.03
CA THR A 144 -7.99 12.65 -13.49
C THR A 144 -8.70 11.94 -12.33
N VAL A 145 -8.04 11.75 -11.18
CA VAL A 145 -8.64 11.14 -9.99
C VAL A 145 -9.86 11.95 -9.51
N SER A 146 -9.75 13.27 -9.48
CA SER A 146 -10.83 14.17 -9.05
C SER A 146 -12.03 14.15 -10.00
N ALA A 147 -11.80 14.04 -11.30
CA ALA A 147 -12.85 13.93 -12.31
C ALA A 147 -13.67 12.63 -12.18
N ILE A 148 -13.03 11.54 -11.72
CA ILE A 148 -13.70 10.28 -11.41
C ILE A 148 -14.55 10.42 -10.12
N GLY A 149 -14.05 11.15 -9.12
CA GLY A 149 -14.74 11.37 -7.85
C GLY A 149 -15.04 10.08 -7.10
N ALA A 150 -16.30 9.91 -6.68
CA ALA A 150 -16.79 8.71 -6.00
C ALA A 150 -17.26 7.60 -6.96
N ASN A 151 -17.23 7.86 -8.27
CA ASN A 151 -17.70 6.91 -9.27
C ASN A 151 -16.66 5.82 -9.57
N GLU A 152 -17.09 4.79 -10.24
CA GLU A 152 -16.19 3.80 -10.81
C GLU A 152 -15.53 4.36 -12.08
N PRO A 153 -14.20 4.18 -12.26
CA PRO A 153 -13.53 4.64 -13.47
C PRO A 153 -14.05 3.91 -14.73
N THR A 154 -14.21 4.64 -15.80
CA THR A 154 -14.44 4.06 -17.13
C THR A 154 -13.15 3.45 -17.69
N GLU A 155 -13.25 2.58 -18.72
CA GLU A 155 -12.06 1.98 -19.35
C GLU A 155 -11.06 3.05 -19.85
N ALA A 156 -11.56 4.14 -20.44
CA ALA A 156 -10.70 5.25 -20.87
C ALA A 156 -9.98 5.93 -19.69
N GLN A 157 -10.69 6.15 -18.59
CA GLN A 157 -10.09 6.72 -17.36
C GLN A 157 -9.10 5.77 -16.71
N VAL A 158 -9.29 4.46 -16.78
CA VAL A 158 -8.31 3.46 -16.32
C VAL A 158 -6.99 3.58 -17.09
N GLU A 159 -7.06 3.73 -18.40
CA GLU A 159 -5.86 3.93 -19.23
C GLU A 159 -5.18 5.27 -18.94
N GLU A 160 -5.94 6.34 -18.73
CA GLU A 160 -5.39 7.64 -18.30
C GLU A 160 -4.72 7.55 -16.92
N LEU A 161 -5.33 6.84 -15.95
CA LEU A 161 -4.74 6.62 -14.63
C LEU A 161 -3.43 5.84 -14.71
N LYS A 162 -3.39 4.77 -15.50
CA LYS A 162 -2.17 3.96 -15.70
C LYS A 162 -1.06 4.77 -16.36
N ALA A 163 -1.38 5.49 -17.43
CA ALA A 163 -0.42 6.35 -18.13
C ALA A 163 0.10 7.49 -17.24
N GLY A 164 -0.79 8.15 -16.47
CA GLY A 164 -0.43 9.18 -15.53
C GLY A 164 0.44 8.67 -14.37
N LYS A 165 0.12 7.49 -13.84
CA LYS A 165 0.93 6.80 -12.83
C LYS A 165 2.34 6.51 -13.35
N GLU A 166 2.47 5.93 -14.54
CA GLU A 166 3.75 5.61 -15.16
C GLU A 166 4.58 6.89 -15.40
N LYS A 167 3.96 7.93 -15.92
CA LYS A 167 4.61 9.22 -16.13
C LYS A 167 5.13 9.82 -14.82
N LEU A 168 4.32 9.83 -13.78
CA LEU A 168 4.72 10.34 -12.46
C LEU A 168 5.84 9.50 -11.84
N MET A 169 5.80 8.17 -11.98
CA MET A 169 6.88 7.31 -11.51
C MET A 169 8.20 7.60 -12.20
N ASN A 170 8.18 7.79 -13.53
CA ASN A 170 9.36 8.09 -14.31
C ASN A 170 9.96 9.46 -13.94
N SER A 171 9.14 10.51 -13.84
CA SER A 171 9.61 11.85 -13.45
C SER A 171 10.13 11.89 -12.02
N ALA A 172 9.48 11.21 -11.09
CA ALA A 172 9.94 11.08 -9.70
C ALA A 172 11.27 10.31 -9.62
N GLN A 173 11.42 9.21 -10.36
CA GLN A 173 12.68 8.46 -10.41
C GLN A 173 13.84 9.31 -10.92
N GLN A 174 13.64 10.06 -12.00
CA GLN A 174 14.65 10.96 -12.55
C GLN A 174 15.03 12.07 -11.55
N LEU A 175 14.06 12.62 -10.83
CA LEU A 175 14.28 13.62 -9.80
C LEU A 175 15.19 13.08 -8.70
N PHE A 176 14.88 11.91 -8.14
CA PHE A 176 15.66 11.31 -7.05
C PHE A 176 17.05 10.85 -7.53
N GLN A 177 17.19 10.37 -8.75
CA GLN A 177 18.48 10.03 -9.32
C GLN A 177 19.39 11.26 -9.41
N LYS A 178 18.90 12.36 -9.95
CA LYS A 178 19.65 13.63 -10.03
C LYS A 178 20.04 14.15 -8.65
N MET A 179 19.16 14.06 -7.68
CA MET A 179 19.45 14.43 -6.29
C MET A 179 20.61 13.60 -5.73
N TYR A 180 20.63 12.31 -5.99
CA TYR A 180 21.69 11.41 -5.54
C TYR A 180 23.03 11.73 -6.21
N GLU A 181 23.04 11.99 -7.52
CA GLU A 181 24.22 12.38 -8.26
C GLU A 181 24.79 13.73 -7.78
N GLN A 182 23.94 14.71 -7.50
CA GLN A 182 24.35 15.99 -6.93
C GLN A 182 24.93 15.87 -5.54
N ALA A 183 24.35 14.99 -4.68
CA ALA A 183 24.86 14.73 -3.35
C ALA A 183 26.24 14.07 -3.39
N GLN A 184 26.49 13.14 -4.30
CA GLN A 184 27.80 12.52 -4.50
C GLN A 184 28.83 13.49 -5.09
N GLY A 185 28.43 14.32 -6.05
CA GLY A 185 29.30 15.35 -6.63
C GLY A 185 29.75 16.40 -5.61
N ALA A 186 28.85 16.79 -4.68
CA ALA A 186 29.18 17.71 -3.61
C ALA A 186 30.12 17.09 -2.56
N ALA A 187 29.98 15.80 -2.26
CA ALA A 187 30.88 15.07 -1.36
C ALA A 187 32.28 14.87 -1.97
N GLY A 188 32.38 14.70 -3.30
CA GLY A 188 33.66 14.59 -4.01
C GLY A 188 34.44 15.90 -4.13
N ALA A 189 33.76 17.05 -4.07
CA ALA A 189 34.40 18.37 -4.17
C ALA A 189 35.00 18.88 -2.84
N GLN A 190 34.70 18.28 -1.70
CA GLN A 190 35.29 18.61 -0.38
C GLN A 190 36.46 17.71 0.03
N GLY A 191 36.93 16.83 -0.84
CA GLY A 191 38.05 15.93 -0.61
C GLY A 191 39.43 16.41 -1.08
N ALA A 192 39.63 17.72 -1.29
CA ALA A 192 40.99 18.32 -1.49
C ALA A 192 41.45 18.92 -0.15
N GLY A 193 41.76 18.09 0.82
CA GLY A 193 42.51 18.44 2.03
C GLY A 193 43.98 18.14 1.83
N PRO A 194 44.90 18.82 2.55
CA PRO A 194 46.31 18.99 2.17
C PRO A 194 47.13 17.69 2.33
N ASP A 195 47.99 17.52 1.34
CA ASP A 195 49.08 16.58 1.28
C ASP A 195 49.87 16.51 2.59
N MET A 196 49.90 15.39 3.28
CA MET A 196 50.93 15.02 4.27
C MET A 196 51.53 13.70 3.87
N ASN A 197 52.58 13.81 3.04
CA ASN A 197 53.61 12.78 2.89
C ASN A 197 54.40 12.63 4.20
N ALA A 198 54.30 11.50 4.85
CA ALA A 198 55.40 10.95 5.69
C ALA A 198 55.17 9.48 6.00
N GLY A 199 55.92 8.63 5.31
CA GLY A 199 56.74 7.54 5.78
C GLY A 199 56.20 6.50 6.75
N GLY A 200 56.27 5.21 6.33
CA GLY A 200 56.72 4.18 7.25
C GLY A 200 55.80 2.96 7.42
N ALA A 201 56.20 1.87 6.74
CA ALA A 201 56.15 0.46 7.23
C ALA A 201 54.79 -0.23 7.46
N ALA A 202 54.53 -1.23 6.63
CA ALA A 202 53.74 -2.43 6.92
C ALA A 202 54.50 -3.31 7.96
N PRO A 203 53.93 -4.36 8.61
CA PRO A 203 53.14 -5.42 7.96
C PRO A 203 52.04 -6.06 8.82
N HIS A 204 51.21 -6.89 8.12
CA HIS A 204 50.56 -8.13 8.55
C HIS A 204 49.65 -8.13 9.80
N ASP A 205 48.39 -8.57 9.69
CA ASP A 205 48.05 -9.98 9.80
C ASP A 205 46.57 -10.23 9.51
N ASP A 206 46.32 -11.40 8.95
CA ASP A 206 45.06 -12.05 8.63
C ASP A 206 44.12 -12.15 9.84
N ASP A 207 42.83 -11.94 9.64
CA ASP A 207 41.83 -12.80 10.25
C ASP A 207 40.52 -12.71 9.45
N VAL A 208 40.33 -13.63 8.47
CA VAL A 208 39.10 -13.96 7.85
C VAL A 208 38.39 -14.98 8.73
N VAL A 209 37.31 -14.58 9.39
CA VAL A 209 36.42 -15.51 10.11
C VAL A 209 35.30 -15.92 9.17
N ASP A 210 35.42 -17.12 8.60
CA ASP A 210 34.33 -17.83 7.95
C ASP A 210 33.25 -18.17 8.97
N GLY A 211 32.08 -17.59 8.80
CA GLY A 211 30.87 -17.92 9.53
C GLY A 211 30.09 -19.03 8.84
N ASP A 212 30.26 -20.24 9.33
CA ASP A 212 29.55 -21.46 8.93
C ASP A 212 28.08 -21.38 9.39
N PHE A 213 27.12 -21.36 8.46
CA PHE A 213 25.69 -21.47 8.75
C PHE A 213 25.25 -22.92 8.59
N THR A 214 24.97 -23.58 9.70
CA THR A 214 24.29 -24.88 9.72
C THR A 214 22.78 -24.68 9.83
N GLU A 215 22.03 -25.16 8.84
CA GLU A 215 20.58 -25.37 8.92
C GLU A 215 20.24 -26.48 9.90
N VAL A 216 19.24 -26.25 10.73
CA VAL A 216 18.41 -27.26 11.39
C VAL A 216 16.96 -26.82 11.32
#